data_20d5bd58e5bd739d76ce6720b470de7a
#
_entry.id   20d5bd58e5bd739d76ce6720b470de7a
#
_cell.length_a   1.000
_cell.length_b   1.000
_cell.length_c   1.000
_cell.angle_alpha   90.00
_cell.angle_beta   90.00
_cell.angle_gamma   90.00
#
_symmetry.space_group_name_H-M   'P 1'
#
loop_
_entity.id
_entity.type
_entity.pdbx_description
1 polymer ?
#
loop_
_entity_poly.entity_id
_entity_poly.type
_entity_poly.pdbx_seq_one_letter_code
_entity_poly.pdbx_strand_id
1 'polypeptide(L)' 'DPGAPEWQNNHSYKAGDVVSYKGKKYTCIQAHTSNAGWTPDAAFTLWQLIA' A
#
# COMPACT_ATOMS: atom_id res chain seq x y z
N ASP A 1 2.88 6.44 12.53
CA ASP A 1 2.17 7.55 12.01
C ASP A 1 0.66 7.38 12.18
N PRO A 2 0.05 8.29 12.88
CA PRO A 2 -1.39 8.23 13.05
C PRO A 2 -2.07 8.44 11.68
N GLY A 3 -2.95 7.61 11.31
CA GLY A 3 -3.74 7.80 10.14
C GLY A 3 -3.51 6.79 9.05
N ALA A 4 -2.36 6.14 8.99
CA ALA A 4 -2.11 5.14 7.96
C ALA A 4 -1.43 3.93 8.56
N PRO A 5 -2.08 2.74 8.55
CA PRO A 5 -1.43 1.53 9.03
C PRO A 5 -0.26 1.16 8.14
N GLU A 6 0.72 0.50 8.72
CA GLU A 6 1.88 0.07 7.97
C GLU A 6 1.48 -1.05 7.00
N TRP A 7 2.04 -1.00 5.79
CA TRP A 7 1.80 -2.04 4.80
C TRP A 7 2.19 -3.41 5.34
N GLN A 8 1.38 -4.41 5.05
CA GLN A 8 1.61 -5.78 5.49
C GLN A 8 1.59 -6.73 4.31
N ASN A 9 2.38 -7.78 4.42
CA ASN A 9 2.41 -8.86 3.46
C ASN A 9 1.18 -9.77 3.65
N ASN A 10 0.71 -10.36 2.56
CA ASN A 10 -0.41 -11.31 2.59
C ASN A 10 -1.67 -10.71 3.23
N HIS A 11 -1.92 -9.44 2.97
CA HIS A 11 -3.09 -8.74 3.47
C HIS A 11 -3.96 -8.32 2.29
N SER A 12 -5.26 -8.48 2.44
CA SER A 12 -6.21 -8.09 1.40
C SER A 12 -6.44 -6.58 1.45
N TYR A 13 -6.18 -5.90 0.35
CA TYR A 13 -6.37 -4.46 0.22
C TYR A 13 -7.40 -4.16 -0.85
N LYS A 14 -8.11 -3.06 -0.67
CA LYS A 14 -9.13 -2.59 -1.61
C LYS A 14 -8.72 -1.24 -2.17
N ALA A 15 -9.25 -0.91 -3.33
CA ALA A 15 -9.03 0.40 -3.91
C ALA A 15 -9.44 1.48 -2.92
N GLY A 16 -8.57 2.45 -2.69
CA GLY A 16 -8.80 3.51 -1.74
C GLY A 16 -8.16 3.29 -0.37
N ASP A 17 -7.66 2.10 -0.10
CA ASP A 17 -6.94 1.84 1.15
C ASP A 17 -5.64 2.62 1.17
N VAL A 18 -5.29 3.14 2.35
CA VAL A 18 -4.07 3.90 2.53
C VAL A 18 -3.17 3.15 3.50
N VAL A 19 -1.90 3.04 3.16
CA VAL A 19 -0.91 2.42 4.04
C VAL A 19 0.32 3.31 4.12
N SER A 20 1.12 3.11 5.16
CA SER A 20 2.44 3.73 5.24
C SER A 20 3.51 2.67 4.98
N TYR A 21 4.57 3.07 4.30
CA TYR A 21 5.66 2.17 3.99
C TYR A 21 6.93 2.97 3.88
N LYS A 22 7.92 2.63 4.70
CA LYS A 22 9.23 3.29 4.73
C LYS A 22 9.11 4.80 4.85
N GLY A 23 8.22 5.25 5.73
CA GLY A 23 8.05 6.67 6.00
C GLY A 23 7.22 7.42 4.99
N LYS A 24 6.61 6.74 4.02
CA LYS A 24 5.80 7.37 3.00
C LYS A 24 4.40 6.77 3.02
N LYS A 25 3.44 7.52 2.54
CA LYS A 25 2.05 7.07 2.47
C LYS A 25 1.69 6.72 1.03
N TYR A 26 0.99 5.62 0.87
CA TYR A 26 0.54 5.13 -0.43
C TYR A 26 -0.93 4.82 -0.37
N THR A 27 -1.63 5.03 -1.47
CA THR A 27 -3.02 4.62 -1.59
C THR A 27 -3.12 3.46 -2.57
N CYS A 28 -3.96 2.48 -2.22
CA CYS A 28 -4.22 1.36 -3.09
C CYS A 28 -5.15 1.80 -4.22
N ILE A 29 -4.75 1.52 -5.46
CA ILE A 29 -5.54 1.93 -6.62
C ILE A 29 -6.24 0.75 -7.28
N GLN A 30 -5.94 -0.46 -6.85
CA GLN A 30 -6.58 -1.66 -7.39
C GLN A 30 -6.67 -2.71 -6.29
N ALA A 31 -7.86 -3.27 -6.10
CA ALA A 31 -8.05 -4.31 -5.08
C ALA A 31 -7.17 -5.51 -5.38
N HIS A 32 -6.46 -5.96 -4.35
CA HIS A 32 -5.55 -7.10 -4.50
C HIS A 32 -5.14 -7.62 -3.14
N THR A 33 -4.52 -8.79 -3.12
CA THR A 33 -3.88 -9.32 -1.93
C THR A 33 -2.39 -9.03 -2.02
N SER A 34 -1.84 -8.38 -1.00
CA SER A 34 -0.43 -8.00 -1.01
C SER A 34 0.48 -9.22 -0.95
N ASN A 35 1.67 -9.09 -1.48
CA ASN A 35 2.70 -10.11 -1.33
C ASN A 35 4.07 -9.44 -1.35
N ALA A 36 5.10 -10.21 -1.05
CA ALA A 36 6.45 -9.66 -0.86
C ALA A 36 7.02 -9.02 -2.13
N GLY A 37 6.52 -9.41 -3.30
CA GLY A 37 6.97 -8.83 -4.56
C GLY A 37 6.20 -7.59 -4.98
N TRP A 38 5.17 -7.23 -4.24
CA TRP A 38 4.27 -6.10 -4.59
C TRP A 38 4.25 -5.06 -3.49
N THR A 39 5.44 -4.65 -3.06
CA THR A 39 5.55 -3.57 -2.07
C THR A 39 5.09 -2.26 -2.69
N PRO A 40 4.61 -1.31 -1.88
CA PRO A 40 4.11 -0.04 -2.42
C PRO A 40 5.16 0.75 -3.20
N ASP A 41 6.41 0.59 -2.88
CA ASP A 41 7.47 1.31 -3.57
C ASP A 41 7.87 0.65 -4.89
N ALA A 42 7.37 -0.54 -5.18
CA ALA A 42 7.69 -1.27 -6.41
C ALA A 42 6.47 -1.50 -7.29
N ALA A 43 5.30 -1.69 -6.70
CA ALA A 43 4.08 -2.02 -7.44
C ALA A 43 3.29 -0.75 -7.77
N PHE A 44 3.80 0.03 -8.70
CA PHE A 44 3.19 1.32 -9.06
C PHE A 44 1.81 1.17 -9.68
N THR A 45 1.49 0.01 -10.22
CA THR A 45 0.17 -0.23 -10.78
C THR A 45 -0.87 -0.55 -9.71
N LEU A 46 -0.41 -0.84 -8.50
CA LEU A 46 -1.29 -1.18 -7.37
C LEU A 46 -1.33 -0.08 -6.31
N TRP A 47 -0.29 0.72 -6.24
CA TRP A 47 -0.13 1.73 -5.19
C TRP A 47 0.28 3.06 -5.81
N GLN A 48 -0.24 4.14 -5.25
CA GLN A 48 0.12 5.50 -5.66
C GLN A 48 0.68 6.24 -4.46
N LEU A 49 1.84 6.85 -4.63
CA LEU A 49 2.45 7.64 -3.58
C LEU A 49 1.64 8.92 -3.36
N ILE A 50 1.28 9.19 -2.12
CA ILE A 50 0.51 10.39 -1.77
C ILE A 50 1.22 11.28 -0.76
N ALA A 51 2.23 10.77 -0.09
CA ALA A 51 2.96 11.65 0.85
C ALA A 51 4.36 11.12 1.17
#